data_403bd5652f6edad5ca9674c53cf33603
#
_entry.id   403bd5652f6edad5ca9674c53cf33603
#
_cell.length_a   1.000
_cell.length_b   1.000
_cell.length_c   1.000
_cell.angle_alpha   90.00
_cell.angle_beta   90.00
_cell.angle_gamma   90.00
#
_symmetry.space_group_name_H-M   'P 1'
#
loop_
_entity.id
_entity.type
_entity.pdbx_description
1 polymer ?
#
loop_
_entity_poly.entity_id
_entity_poly.type
_entity_poly.pdbx_seq_one_letter_code
_entity_poly.pdbx_strand_id
1 'polypeptide(L)'
;VARILTAPEPKAKRTVEGDLGVYVNRMKVIESIGEEKLREECENKLHIDLDKTLETYVAIPKNEDEIKLVERLTQEATLRAVERHAGQIRYVYGPSGRQTLAEGKDLTQVKYIVGTGGALTRLPHRVDIMGMIPKDNETGMKLYPSEAVKILVDNDYIMASLGVLSKTHRQGAIRLLSQSLGMELS
;
A
#
# COMPACT_ATOMS: atom_id res chain seq x y z
N VAL A 1 -10.14 -0.75 -32.42
CA VAL A 1 -9.32 -0.20 -31.33
C VAL A 1 -10.23 0.61 -30.44
N ALA A 2 -10.51 0.14 -29.22
CA ALA A 2 -11.34 0.87 -28.26
C ALA A 2 -10.62 2.17 -27.89
N ARG A 3 -11.29 3.30 -28.07
CA ARG A 3 -10.72 4.61 -27.73
C ARG A 3 -10.87 4.77 -26.21
N ILE A 4 -9.75 4.79 -25.49
CA ILE A 4 -9.73 5.12 -24.06
C ILE A 4 -9.87 6.63 -23.94
N LEU A 5 -10.99 7.09 -23.38
CA LEU A 5 -11.22 8.49 -23.05
C LEU A 5 -10.77 8.69 -21.60
N THR A 6 -9.75 9.49 -21.37
CA THR A 6 -9.30 9.86 -20.02
C THR A 6 -10.07 11.09 -19.54
N ALA A 7 -10.75 10.98 -18.42
CA ALA A 7 -11.29 12.14 -17.72
C ALA A 7 -10.14 12.87 -17.01
N PRO A 8 -10.15 14.22 -16.95
CA PRO A 8 -9.12 14.96 -16.24
C PRO A 8 -9.17 14.62 -14.74
N GLU A 9 -8.01 14.30 -14.17
CA GLU A 9 -7.90 14.13 -12.71
C GLU A 9 -8.27 15.44 -11.99
N PRO A 10 -8.91 15.36 -10.80
CA PRO A 10 -9.10 16.54 -9.98
C PRO A 10 -7.74 17.16 -9.63
N LYS A 11 -7.65 18.49 -9.69
CA LYS A 11 -6.41 19.27 -9.44
C LYS A 11 -5.76 18.99 -8.08
N ALA A 12 -6.55 18.57 -7.10
CA ALA A 12 -6.07 18.18 -5.79
C ALA A 12 -6.74 16.86 -5.37
N LYS A 13 -5.94 15.80 -5.19
CA LYS A 13 -6.38 14.53 -4.63
C LYS A 13 -5.57 14.27 -3.35
N ARG A 14 -6.28 13.93 -2.28
CA ARG A 14 -5.62 13.52 -1.04
C ARG A 14 -4.79 12.25 -1.30
N THR A 15 -3.54 12.27 -0.87
CA THR A 15 -2.61 11.15 -1.01
C THR A 15 -2.22 10.54 0.33
N VAL A 16 -2.80 11.03 1.43
CA VAL A 16 -2.56 10.55 2.80
C VAL A 16 -3.89 10.04 3.36
N GLU A 17 -3.92 8.77 3.69
CA GLU A 17 -5.08 8.09 4.28
C GLU A 17 -4.90 8.03 5.81
N GLY A 18 -5.33 9.10 6.49
CA GLY A 18 -5.13 9.25 7.94
C GLY A 18 -5.93 8.26 8.79
N ASP A 19 -6.98 7.63 8.25
CA ASP A 19 -7.82 6.64 8.90
C ASP A 19 -7.26 5.21 8.82
N LEU A 20 -6.21 4.97 8.02
CA LEU A 20 -5.61 3.65 7.82
C LEU A 20 -4.39 3.38 8.71
N GLY A 21 -4.17 4.17 9.75
CA GLY A 21 -3.08 3.96 10.70
C GLY A 21 -3.28 2.69 11.52
N VAL A 22 -2.39 1.71 11.37
CA VAL A 22 -2.51 0.37 11.97
C VAL A 22 -2.37 0.35 13.50
N TYR A 23 -1.89 1.41 14.12
CA TYR A 23 -1.84 1.53 15.58
C TYR A 23 -2.97 2.41 16.11
N VAL A 24 -2.97 3.70 15.80
CA VAL A 24 -3.94 4.66 16.37
C VAL A 24 -5.34 4.39 15.83
N ASN A 25 -5.48 4.12 14.54
CA ASN A 25 -6.75 3.90 13.86
C ASN A 25 -7.04 2.42 13.58
N ARG A 26 -6.41 1.50 14.32
CA ARG A 26 -6.57 0.06 14.10
C ARG A 26 -8.02 -0.41 14.04
N MET A 27 -8.90 0.17 14.85
CA MET A 27 -10.32 -0.19 14.87
C MET A 27 -11.02 0.13 13.54
N LYS A 28 -10.64 1.21 12.86
CA LYS A 28 -11.16 1.52 11.51
C LYS A 28 -10.65 0.55 10.45
N VAL A 29 -9.41 0.09 10.61
CA VAL A 29 -8.85 -0.93 9.71
C VAL A 29 -9.56 -2.27 9.95
N ILE A 30 -9.82 -2.64 11.20
CA ILE A 30 -10.60 -3.84 11.57
C ILE A 30 -12.02 -3.75 11.01
N GLU A 31 -12.69 -2.63 11.16
CA GLU A 31 -14.02 -2.37 10.59
C GLU A 31 -14.00 -2.53 9.05
N SER A 32 -12.95 -2.08 8.36
CA SER A 32 -12.84 -2.22 6.91
C SER A 32 -12.65 -3.67 6.44
N ILE A 33 -12.03 -4.53 7.26
CA ILE A 33 -11.94 -5.97 7.02
C ILE A 33 -13.29 -6.64 7.30
N GLY A 34 -14.01 -6.17 8.31
CA GLY A 34 -15.14 -6.80 8.99
C GLY A 34 -14.66 -7.63 10.18
N GLU A 35 -15.14 -7.29 11.37
CA GLU A 35 -14.65 -7.88 12.63
C GLU A 35 -14.81 -9.41 12.66
N GLU A 36 -15.98 -9.92 12.27
CA GLU A 36 -16.26 -11.36 12.22
C GLU A 36 -15.29 -12.08 11.26
N LYS A 37 -15.08 -11.52 10.07
CA LYS A 37 -14.14 -12.06 9.07
C LYS A 37 -12.71 -12.07 9.62
N LEU A 38 -12.28 -11.00 10.29
CA LEU A 38 -10.96 -10.95 10.88
C LEU A 38 -10.80 -11.99 11.99
N ARG A 39 -11.84 -12.21 12.81
CA ARG A 39 -11.87 -13.23 13.85
C ARG A 39 -11.68 -14.63 13.27
N GLU A 40 -12.43 -14.96 12.23
CA GLU A 40 -12.27 -16.23 11.51
C GLU A 40 -10.88 -16.40 10.89
N GLU A 41 -10.32 -15.32 10.32
CA GLU A 41 -8.95 -15.34 9.76
C GLU A 41 -7.91 -15.53 10.87
N CYS A 42 -8.08 -14.91 12.04
CA CYS A 42 -7.21 -15.07 13.20
C CYS A 42 -7.20 -16.52 13.70
N GLU A 43 -8.35 -17.13 13.87
CA GLU A 43 -8.45 -18.52 14.32
C GLU A 43 -7.93 -19.51 13.29
N ASN A 44 -8.41 -19.43 12.05
CA ASN A 44 -8.22 -20.50 11.06
C ASN A 44 -6.92 -20.39 10.27
N LYS A 45 -6.38 -19.17 10.09
CA LYS A 45 -5.20 -18.93 9.25
C LYS A 45 -3.99 -18.47 10.05
N LEU A 46 -4.20 -17.53 10.98
CA LEU A 46 -3.11 -16.96 11.75
C LEU A 46 -2.81 -17.75 13.02
N HIS A 47 -3.78 -18.54 13.50
CA HIS A 47 -3.71 -19.31 14.75
C HIS A 47 -3.42 -18.42 15.95
N ILE A 48 -4.14 -17.30 16.05
CA ILE A 48 -4.08 -16.34 17.17
C ILE A 48 -5.48 -16.04 17.71
N ASP A 49 -5.55 -15.66 18.99
CA ASP A 49 -6.74 -15.13 19.62
C ASP A 49 -6.80 -13.61 19.41
N LEU A 50 -7.78 -13.14 18.65
CA LEU A 50 -7.90 -11.71 18.30
C LEU A 50 -8.09 -10.83 19.53
N ASP A 51 -9.00 -11.20 20.46
CA ASP A 51 -9.34 -10.38 21.63
C ASP A 51 -8.12 -10.26 22.56
N LYS A 52 -7.50 -11.38 22.86
CA LYS A 52 -6.28 -11.41 23.67
C LYS A 52 -5.13 -10.64 23.05
N THR A 53 -4.97 -10.74 21.74
CA THR A 53 -3.90 -10.00 21.03
C THR A 53 -4.19 -8.50 21.01
N LEU A 54 -5.47 -8.09 20.92
CA LEU A 54 -5.86 -6.68 20.98
C LEU A 54 -5.68 -6.06 22.37
N GLU A 55 -5.83 -6.84 23.45
CA GLU A 55 -5.58 -6.38 24.83
C GLU A 55 -4.11 -5.96 25.04
N THR A 56 -3.17 -6.69 24.43
CA THR A 56 -1.73 -6.42 24.55
C THR A 56 -1.17 -5.56 23.41
N TYR A 57 -2.01 -5.14 22.47
CA TYR A 57 -1.60 -4.47 21.23
C TYR A 57 -0.85 -3.16 21.46
N VAL A 58 0.37 -3.08 20.98
CA VAL A 58 1.26 -1.93 21.15
C VAL A 58 1.77 -1.41 19.81
N ALA A 59 2.31 -0.19 19.81
CA ALA A 59 2.81 0.47 18.59
C ALA A 59 3.94 -0.30 17.89
N ILE A 60 4.75 -1.01 18.68
CA ILE A 60 5.84 -1.88 18.18
C ILE A 60 5.53 -3.28 18.71
N PRO A 61 5.14 -4.23 17.85
CA PRO A 61 4.79 -5.58 18.27
C PRO A 61 5.97 -6.27 18.97
N LYS A 62 5.67 -7.02 20.03
CA LYS A 62 6.68 -7.64 20.90
C LYS A 62 6.73 -9.16 20.80
N ASN A 63 5.67 -9.77 20.29
CA ASN A 63 5.53 -11.21 20.16
C ASN A 63 4.99 -11.58 18.78
N GLU A 64 5.00 -12.86 18.48
CA GLU A 64 4.60 -13.40 17.18
C GLU A 64 3.12 -13.14 16.85
N ASP A 65 2.23 -13.25 17.82
CA ASP A 65 0.79 -13.03 17.64
C ASP A 65 0.50 -11.56 17.29
N GLU A 66 1.13 -10.64 18.00
CA GLU A 66 1.06 -9.20 17.68
C GLU A 66 1.63 -8.90 16.30
N ILE A 67 2.75 -9.52 15.91
CA ILE A 67 3.33 -9.36 14.56
C ILE A 67 2.34 -9.82 13.49
N LYS A 68 1.77 -11.02 13.62
CA LYS A 68 0.79 -11.56 12.68
C LYS A 68 -0.42 -10.63 12.52
N LEU A 69 -0.96 -10.14 13.64
CA LEU A 69 -2.09 -9.21 13.60
C LEU A 69 -1.70 -7.88 12.92
N VAL A 70 -0.56 -7.29 13.29
CA VAL A 70 -0.08 -6.04 12.68
C VAL A 70 0.16 -6.22 11.18
N GLU A 71 0.71 -7.35 10.75
CA GLU A 71 0.90 -7.66 9.33
C GLU A 71 -0.43 -7.74 8.58
N ARG A 72 -1.44 -8.42 9.15
CA ARG A 72 -2.78 -8.50 8.55
C ARG A 72 -3.44 -7.12 8.43
N LEU A 73 -3.34 -6.30 9.47
CA LEU A 73 -3.86 -4.93 9.44
C LEU A 73 -3.07 -4.04 8.45
N THR A 74 -1.75 -4.21 8.38
CA THR A 74 -0.90 -3.47 7.43
C THR A 74 -1.22 -3.85 5.98
N GLN A 75 -1.49 -5.12 5.72
CA GLN A 75 -1.95 -5.59 4.42
C GLN A 75 -3.24 -4.89 4.01
N GLU A 76 -4.26 -4.90 4.85
CA GLU A 76 -5.53 -4.22 4.55
C GLU A 76 -5.34 -2.73 4.31
N ALA A 77 -4.63 -2.05 5.22
CA ALA A 77 -4.36 -0.62 5.11
C ALA A 77 -3.63 -0.28 3.80
N THR A 78 -2.65 -1.10 3.40
CA THR A 78 -1.88 -0.90 2.17
C THR A 78 -2.75 -1.06 0.93
N LEU A 79 -3.54 -2.14 0.86
CA LEU A 79 -4.42 -2.41 -0.28
C LEU A 79 -5.51 -1.33 -0.39
N ARG A 80 -6.15 -0.94 0.72
CA ARG A 80 -7.15 0.14 0.75
C ARG A 80 -6.58 1.49 0.35
N ALA A 81 -5.38 1.83 0.81
CA ALA A 81 -4.73 3.08 0.43
C ALA A 81 -4.49 3.15 -1.08
N VAL A 82 -4.00 2.07 -1.68
CA VAL A 82 -3.79 2.00 -3.13
C VAL A 82 -5.13 2.00 -3.88
N GLU A 83 -6.14 1.27 -3.42
CA GLU A 83 -7.48 1.26 -4.01
C GLU A 83 -8.10 2.66 -4.07
N ARG A 84 -8.01 3.43 -3.00
CA ARG A 84 -8.51 4.81 -2.95
C ARG A 84 -7.69 5.77 -3.83
N HIS A 85 -6.42 5.44 -4.07
CA HIS A 85 -5.50 6.28 -4.82
C HIS A 85 -5.54 6.01 -6.32
N ALA A 86 -5.64 4.76 -6.72
CA ALA A 86 -5.64 4.33 -8.10
C ALA A 86 -6.93 4.72 -8.85
N GLY A 87 -6.80 4.87 -10.15
CA GLY A 87 -7.93 4.99 -11.04
C GLY A 87 -8.52 3.64 -11.42
N GLN A 88 -9.62 3.71 -12.17
CA GLN A 88 -10.33 2.52 -12.63
C GLN A 88 -10.83 2.70 -14.08
N ILE A 89 -11.06 1.59 -14.74
CA ILE A 89 -11.70 1.52 -16.05
C ILE A 89 -13.19 1.34 -15.84
N ARG A 90 -13.97 2.16 -16.53
CA ARG A 90 -15.45 2.04 -16.58
C ARG A 90 -15.92 1.87 -18.02
N TYR A 91 -16.97 1.13 -18.20
CA TYR A 91 -17.67 1.04 -19.47
C TYR A 91 -18.87 1.99 -19.45
N VAL A 92 -18.91 2.88 -20.44
CA VAL A 92 -20.01 3.81 -20.64
C VAL A 92 -20.71 3.43 -21.95
N TYR A 93 -22.03 3.35 -21.91
CA TYR A 93 -22.85 3.03 -23.08
C TYR A 93 -23.47 4.32 -23.61
N GLY A 94 -23.22 4.63 -24.87
CA GLY A 94 -23.75 5.80 -25.56
C GLY A 94 -24.38 5.41 -26.91
N PRO A 95 -24.88 6.39 -27.69
CA PRO A 95 -25.47 6.14 -29.01
C PRO A 95 -24.52 5.41 -29.99
N SER A 96 -23.19 5.57 -29.80
CA SER A 96 -22.12 4.90 -30.57
C SER A 96 -21.71 3.54 -30.02
N GLY A 97 -22.44 2.97 -29.05
CA GLY A 97 -22.16 1.70 -28.42
C GLY A 97 -21.31 1.85 -27.13
N ARG A 98 -20.66 0.76 -26.71
CA ARG A 98 -19.83 0.68 -25.51
C ARG A 98 -18.51 1.44 -25.72
N GLN A 99 -18.22 2.38 -24.82
CA GLN A 99 -16.97 3.11 -24.75
C GLN A 99 -16.24 2.75 -23.45
N THR A 100 -14.92 2.74 -23.47
CA THR A 100 -14.07 2.53 -22.30
C THR A 100 -13.57 3.88 -21.81
N LEU A 101 -13.86 4.20 -20.55
CA LEU A 101 -13.41 5.41 -19.87
C LEU A 101 -12.44 5.02 -18.75
N ALA A 102 -11.24 5.58 -18.77
CA ALA A 102 -10.31 5.52 -17.64
C ALA A 102 -10.50 6.77 -16.78
N GLU A 103 -10.73 6.61 -15.50
CA GLU A 103 -10.99 7.69 -14.55
C GLU A 103 -10.06 7.53 -13.34
N GLY A 104 -9.45 8.66 -12.90
CA GLY A 104 -8.53 8.69 -11.77
C GLY A 104 -7.08 8.44 -12.18
N LYS A 105 -6.24 8.08 -11.20
CA LYS A 105 -4.79 8.01 -11.37
C LYS A 105 -4.35 6.70 -12.02
N ASP A 106 -3.65 6.80 -13.12
CA ASP A 106 -3.05 5.64 -13.80
C ASP A 106 -1.71 5.26 -13.14
N LEU A 107 -1.69 4.12 -12.46
CA LEU A 107 -0.49 3.56 -11.84
C LEU A 107 0.15 2.45 -12.68
N THR A 108 -0.37 2.14 -13.88
CA THR A 108 0.10 1.01 -14.70
C THR A 108 1.56 1.16 -15.15
N GLN A 109 2.07 2.39 -15.21
CA GLN A 109 3.46 2.69 -15.60
C GLN A 109 4.42 2.86 -14.41
N VAL A 110 3.94 2.62 -13.18
CA VAL A 110 4.78 2.67 -11.98
C VAL A 110 5.80 1.54 -12.02
N LYS A 111 7.08 1.89 -11.87
CA LYS A 111 8.19 0.93 -11.93
C LYS A 111 8.64 0.44 -10.55
N TYR A 112 8.36 1.21 -9.51
CA TYR A 112 8.79 0.92 -8.15
C TYR A 112 7.66 1.19 -7.15
N ILE A 113 7.49 0.28 -6.21
CA ILE A 113 6.74 0.50 -4.96
C ILE A 113 7.77 0.60 -3.85
N VAL A 114 7.76 1.68 -3.10
CA VAL A 114 8.71 1.90 -2.01
C VAL A 114 7.96 1.84 -0.68
N GLY A 115 8.25 0.84 0.13
CA GLY A 115 7.78 0.73 1.50
C GLY A 115 8.62 1.61 2.43
N THR A 116 7.96 2.49 3.17
CA THR A 116 8.57 3.30 4.22
C THR A 116 7.62 3.40 5.41
N GLY A 117 8.07 3.95 6.53
CA GLY A 117 7.28 3.98 7.75
C GLY A 117 7.47 2.72 8.60
N GLY A 118 7.07 2.79 9.87
CA GLY A 118 7.38 1.77 10.88
C GLY A 118 7.00 0.34 10.48
N ALA A 119 5.78 0.13 9.99
CA ALA A 119 5.29 -1.19 9.60
C ALA A 119 6.03 -1.73 8.37
N LEU A 120 6.05 -0.97 7.25
CA LEU A 120 6.65 -1.42 6.00
C LEU A 120 8.18 -1.41 5.97
N THR A 121 8.84 -0.97 7.04
CA THR A 121 10.30 -1.10 7.20
C THR A 121 10.69 -2.21 8.17
N ARG A 122 9.82 -2.60 9.10
CA ARG A 122 10.17 -3.49 10.23
C ARG A 122 9.49 -4.85 10.22
N LEU A 123 8.28 -4.95 9.65
CA LEU A 123 7.55 -6.22 9.63
C LEU A 123 8.29 -7.28 8.79
N PRO A 124 8.32 -8.54 9.22
CA PRO A 124 8.99 -9.63 8.50
C PRO A 124 8.50 -9.78 7.06
N HIS A 125 7.18 -9.83 6.84
CA HIS A 125 6.57 -10.08 5.52
C HIS A 125 6.17 -8.80 4.76
N ARG A 126 6.82 -7.67 5.06
CA ARG A 126 6.53 -6.37 4.43
C ARG A 126 6.61 -6.37 2.90
N VAL A 127 7.54 -7.14 2.33
CA VAL A 127 7.72 -7.25 0.87
C VAL A 127 6.54 -8.01 0.26
N ASP A 128 6.11 -9.10 0.91
CA ASP A 128 4.96 -9.90 0.46
C ASP A 128 3.67 -9.08 0.53
N ILE A 129 3.49 -8.30 1.60
CA ILE A 129 2.37 -7.37 1.74
C ILE A 129 2.30 -6.39 0.56
N MET A 130 3.42 -5.75 0.21
CA MET A 130 3.46 -4.84 -0.93
C MET A 130 3.32 -5.57 -2.27
N GLY A 131 3.79 -6.81 -2.36
CA GLY A 131 3.65 -7.69 -3.54
C GLY A 131 2.21 -8.10 -3.83
N MET A 132 1.28 -7.90 -2.91
CA MET A 132 -0.14 -8.12 -3.15
C MET A 132 -0.80 -6.99 -3.96
N ILE A 133 -0.23 -5.79 -3.96
CA ILE A 133 -0.81 -4.63 -4.65
C ILE A 133 -1.13 -4.92 -6.12
N PRO A 134 -0.19 -5.36 -6.97
CA PRO A 134 -0.50 -5.63 -8.38
C PRO A 134 -1.49 -6.79 -8.56
N LYS A 135 -1.54 -7.73 -7.62
CA LYS A 135 -2.42 -8.91 -7.66
C LYS A 135 -3.86 -8.60 -7.22
N ASP A 136 -4.08 -7.51 -6.49
CA ASP A 136 -5.41 -7.06 -6.04
C ASP A 136 -6.22 -6.39 -7.17
N ASN A 137 -6.13 -6.95 -8.37
CA ASN A 137 -6.80 -6.46 -9.57
C ASN A 137 -7.45 -7.60 -10.37
N GLU A 138 -8.15 -8.48 -9.68
CA GLU A 138 -8.77 -9.69 -10.28
C GLU A 138 -9.66 -9.38 -11.50
N THR A 139 -10.36 -8.26 -11.49
CA THR A 139 -11.22 -7.83 -12.61
C THR A 139 -10.46 -7.19 -13.75
N GLY A 140 -9.20 -6.80 -13.57
CA GLY A 140 -8.43 -6.00 -14.51
C GLY A 140 -8.95 -4.59 -14.74
N MET A 141 -9.88 -4.13 -13.89
CA MET A 141 -10.54 -2.83 -14.04
C MET A 141 -9.84 -1.70 -13.27
N LYS A 142 -8.95 -2.02 -12.35
CA LYS A 142 -8.16 -1.03 -11.60
C LYS A 142 -6.90 -0.67 -12.37
N LEU A 143 -6.51 0.60 -12.34
CA LEU A 143 -5.28 1.09 -12.98
C LEU A 143 -4.08 0.92 -12.03
N TYR A 144 -3.85 -0.31 -11.59
CA TYR A 144 -2.79 -0.69 -10.66
C TYR A 144 -1.44 -0.90 -11.33
N PRO A 145 -0.32 -0.87 -10.56
CA PRO A 145 0.98 -1.29 -11.05
C PRO A 145 0.93 -2.70 -11.63
N SER A 146 1.73 -2.96 -12.65
CA SER A 146 1.87 -4.31 -13.22
C SER A 146 2.63 -5.24 -12.25
N GLU A 147 2.51 -6.55 -12.42
CA GLU A 147 3.26 -7.53 -11.62
C GLU A 147 4.80 -7.45 -11.81
N ALA A 148 5.25 -6.77 -12.86
CA ALA A 148 6.66 -6.50 -13.08
C ALA A 148 7.22 -5.35 -12.23
N VAL A 149 6.39 -4.69 -11.41
CA VAL A 149 6.80 -3.62 -10.50
C VAL A 149 7.83 -4.13 -9.50
N LYS A 150 8.90 -3.35 -9.29
CA LYS A 150 9.93 -3.68 -8.29
C LYS A 150 9.54 -3.11 -6.93
N ILE A 151 9.67 -3.94 -5.90
CA ILE A 151 9.40 -3.55 -4.51
C ILE A 151 10.73 -3.21 -3.85
N LEU A 152 10.81 -2.03 -3.27
CA LEU A 152 11.94 -1.54 -2.50
C LEU A 152 11.49 -1.22 -1.08
N VAL A 153 12.41 -1.31 -0.13
CA VAL A 153 12.16 -0.97 1.27
C VAL A 153 13.19 0.05 1.72
N ASP A 154 12.72 1.14 2.32
CA ASP A 154 13.57 2.11 3.02
C ASP A 154 14.01 1.51 4.37
N ASN A 155 15.00 0.60 4.32
CA ASN A 155 15.40 -0.23 5.45
C ASN A 155 15.86 0.58 6.67
N ASP A 156 16.44 1.76 6.45
CA ASP A 156 16.93 2.64 7.51
C ASP A 156 15.88 3.66 7.96
N TYR A 157 14.72 3.70 7.29
CA TYR A 157 13.62 4.63 7.56
C TYR A 157 14.07 6.10 7.51
N ILE A 158 14.86 6.45 6.52
CA ILE A 158 15.49 7.78 6.37
C ILE A 158 15.06 8.55 5.12
N MET A 159 14.25 7.97 4.25
CA MET A 159 13.89 8.57 2.95
C MET A 159 13.32 9.98 3.09
N ALA A 160 12.43 10.23 4.06
CA ALA A 160 11.85 11.55 4.28
C ALA A 160 12.92 12.58 4.70
N SER A 161 13.81 12.21 5.62
CA SER A 161 14.92 13.05 6.07
C SER A 161 15.91 13.34 4.95
N LEU A 162 16.20 12.34 4.12
CA LEU A 162 17.07 12.50 2.96
C LEU A 162 16.45 13.40 1.90
N GLY A 163 15.11 13.42 1.78
CA GLY A 163 14.40 14.37 0.93
C GLY A 163 14.69 15.81 1.31
N VAL A 164 14.76 16.11 2.61
CA VAL A 164 15.14 17.44 3.11
C VAL A 164 16.63 17.71 2.89
N LEU A 165 17.50 16.75 3.25
CA LEU A 165 18.95 16.86 3.10
C LEU A 165 19.37 17.06 1.63
N SER A 166 18.64 16.52 0.68
CA SER A 166 18.94 16.62 -0.75
C SER A 166 18.94 18.05 -1.29
N LYS A 167 18.30 18.98 -0.60
CA LYS A 167 18.29 20.41 -0.95
C LYS A 167 19.69 21.06 -0.84
N THR A 168 20.53 20.58 0.07
CA THR A 168 21.86 21.11 0.33
C THR A 168 22.99 20.12 0.00
N HIS A 169 22.72 18.82 0.16
CA HIS A 169 23.70 17.73 0.02
C HIS A 169 23.16 16.62 -0.88
N ARG A 170 22.78 16.97 -2.12
CA ARG A 170 22.08 16.07 -3.04
C ARG A 170 22.79 14.73 -3.27
N GLN A 171 24.10 14.75 -3.57
CA GLN A 171 24.83 13.52 -3.87
C GLN A 171 24.94 12.59 -2.65
N GLY A 172 25.18 13.16 -1.47
CA GLY A 172 25.19 12.40 -0.21
C GLY A 172 23.83 11.79 0.09
N ALA A 173 22.76 12.56 -0.07
CA ALA A 173 21.40 12.08 0.14
C ALA A 173 21.02 10.94 -0.82
N ILE A 174 21.38 11.05 -2.11
CA ILE A 174 21.14 9.98 -3.09
C ILE A 174 21.92 8.71 -2.71
N ARG A 175 23.18 8.83 -2.33
CA ARG A 175 24.00 7.67 -1.93
C ARG A 175 23.40 6.94 -0.73
N LEU A 176 23.05 7.67 0.32
CA LEU A 176 22.43 7.10 1.50
C LEU A 176 21.07 6.47 1.20
N LEU A 177 20.25 7.11 0.35
CA LEU A 177 18.97 6.57 -0.06
C LEU A 177 19.15 5.27 -0.85
N SER A 178 20.07 5.22 -1.81
CA SER A 178 20.36 4.00 -2.57
C SER A 178 20.80 2.87 -1.65
N GLN A 179 21.64 3.15 -0.66
CA GLN A 179 22.06 2.18 0.34
C GLN A 179 20.87 1.67 1.15
N SER A 180 20.02 2.57 1.68
CA SER A 180 18.81 2.20 2.43
C SER A 180 17.84 1.35 1.61
N LEU A 181 17.71 1.62 0.31
CA LEU A 181 16.88 0.87 -0.63
C LEU A 181 17.53 -0.43 -1.15
N GLY A 182 18.79 -0.72 -0.78
CA GLY A 182 19.53 -1.87 -1.31
C GLY A 182 19.81 -1.78 -2.81
N MET A 183 19.96 -0.56 -3.35
CA MET A 183 20.26 -0.31 -4.76
C MET A 183 21.74 -0.03 -4.95
N GLU A 184 22.37 -0.69 -5.93
CA GLU A 184 23.70 -0.32 -6.37
C GLU A 184 23.64 0.95 -7.22
N LEU A 185 24.49 1.94 -6.91
CA LEU A 185 24.69 3.10 -7.77
C LEU A 185 25.65 2.67 -8.89
N SER A 186 25.12 2.58 -10.08
CA SER A 186 25.92 2.42 -11.31
C SER A 186 26.64 3.72 -11.68
#